data_626a290017ffb5144236fc12f09909cc
#
_entry.id   626a290017ffb5144236fc12f09909cc
#
_cell.length_a   1.000
_cell.length_b   1.000
_cell.length_c   1.000
_cell.angle_alpha   90.00
_cell.angle_beta   90.00
_cell.angle_gamma   90.00
#
_symmetry.space_group_name_H-M   'P 1'
#
loop_
_entity.id
_entity.type
_entity.pdbx_description
1 polymer ?
#
loop_
_entity_poly.entity_id
_entity_poly.type
_entity_poly.pdbx_seq_one_letter_code
_entity_poly.pdbx_strand_id
1 'polypeptide(L)'
;FPLKPSASSYSGPFECKISVSTSYMAIAYRYINRIEIYHISAEGFSLEYVLGDDKLQEDLYNQDRDDEMILYYSDVYCNDDYIYALYQGISCKDLSSARSHVEIYSLKKGKNIDNLELDELITDFTVL
;
A
#
# COMPACT_ATOMS: atom_id res chain seq x y z
N PHE A 1 4.55 -14.64 5.27
CA PHE A 1 5.00 -13.25 5.43
C PHE A 1 6.24 -13.24 6.31
N PRO A 2 7.39 -13.38 5.69
CA PRO A 2 8.61 -13.48 6.46
C PRO A 2 8.98 -12.13 7.06
N LEU A 3 8.97 -12.04 8.37
CA LEU A 3 9.54 -10.92 9.09
C LEU A 3 11.02 -11.16 9.22
N LYS A 4 11.80 -10.32 8.58
CA LYS A 4 13.24 -10.38 8.63
C LYS A 4 13.77 -9.19 9.38
N PRO A 5 14.41 -9.36 10.54
CA PRO A 5 15.08 -8.24 11.17
C PRO A 5 16.17 -7.75 10.23
N SER A 6 16.16 -6.47 9.92
CA SER A 6 17.11 -5.85 9.02
C SER A 6 17.85 -4.75 9.74
N ALA A 7 19.18 -4.76 9.63
CA ALA A 7 20.01 -3.67 10.12
C ALA A 7 20.04 -2.48 9.15
N SER A 8 19.48 -2.63 7.96
CA SER A 8 19.37 -1.56 6.96
C SER A 8 17.99 -0.95 6.96
N SER A 9 17.85 0.23 6.36
CA SER A 9 16.55 0.88 6.19
C SER A 9 15.64 0.18 5.20
N TYR A 10 16.20 -0.72 4.39
CA TYR A 10 15.45 -1.49 3.42
C TYR A 10 15.12 -2.86 4.00
N SER A 11 13.85 -3.12 4.23
CA SER A 11 13.37 -4.37 4.82
C SER A 11 12.92 -5.40 3.80
N GLY A 12 13.14 -5.14 2.51
CA GLY A 12 12.83 -6.07 1.43
C GLY A 12 11.59 -5.67 0.62
N PRO A 13 11.28 -6.45 -0.45
CA PRO A 13 10.21 -6.10 -1.38
C PRO A 13 8.81 -6.15 -0.74
N PHE A 14 8.66 -6.82 0.39
CA PHE A 14 7.38 -6.96 1.08
C PHE A 14 7.15 -5.92 2.17
N GLU A 15 7.97 -4.88 2.23
CA GLU A 15 7.70 -3.76 3.13
C GLU A 15 6.31 -3.21 2.86
N CYS A 16 5.51 -3.05 3.91
CA CYS A 16 4.10 -2.67 3.78
C CYS A 16 3.63 -1.82 4.95
N LYS A 17 2.48 -1.19 4.75
CA LYS A 17 1.72 -0.54 5.80
C LYS A 17 0.42 -1.29 5.99
N ILE A 18 -0.04 -1.36 7.24
CA ILE A 18 -1.23 -2.10 7.60
C ILE A 18 -2.18 -1.16 8.35
N SER A 19 -3.45 -1.21 8.00
CA SER A 19 -4.51 -0.50 8.73
C SER A 19 -5.65 -1.47 9.00
N VAL A 20 -6.21 -1.38 10.19
CA VAL A 20 -7.25 -2.31 10.66
C VAL A 20 -8.46 -1.52 11.12
N SER A 21 -9.64 -1.92 10.67
CA SER A 21 -10.92 -1.46 11.19
C SER A 21 -11.60 -2.60 11.95
N THR A 22 -12.87 -2.42 12.33
CA THR A 22 -13.62 -3.48 13.02
C THR A 22 -13.75 -4.74 12.16
N SER A 23 -14.01 -4.57 10.86
CA SER A 23 -14.34 -5.68 9.96
C SER A 23 -13.32 -5.92 8.86
N TYR A 24 -12.36 -5.03 8.66
CA TYR A 24 -11.42 -5.12 7.55
C TYR A 24 -9.99 -4.80 7.97
N MET A 25 -9.06 -5.41 7.24
CA MET A 25 -7.64 -5.10 7.33
C MET A 25 -7.13 -4.84 5.92
N ALA A 26 -6.43 -3.73 5.74
CA ALA A 26 -5.80 -3.37 4.48
C ALA A 26 -4.29 -3.44 4.63
N ILE A 27 -3.64 -4.09 3.68
CA ILE A 27 -2.18 -4.16 3.57
C ILE A 27 -1.77 -3.52 2.26
N ALA A 28 -1.06 -2.40 2.33
CA ALA A 28 -0.56 -1.69 1.17
C ALA A 28 0.95 -1.85 1.07
N TYR A 29 1.43 -2.35 -0.06
CA TYR A 29 2.83 -2.66 -0.27
C TYR A 29 3.58 -1.43 -0.78
N ARG A 30 4.77 -1.21 -0.23
CA ARG A 30 5.58 -0.06 -0.57
C ARG A 30 6.20 -0.15 -1.96
N TYR A 31 6.68 -1.33 -2.32
CA TYR A 31 7.44 -1.55 -3.56
C TYR A 31 6.71 -2.43 -4.56
N ILE A 32 5.45 -2.74 -4.28
CA ILE A 32 4.59 -3.53 -5.16
C ILE A 32 3.29 -2.75 -5.34
N ASN A 33 2.81 -2.64 -6.57
CA ASN A 33 1.53 -1.99 -6.84
C ASN A 33 0.38 -2.90 -6.42
N ARG A 34 0.20 -3.04 -5.10
CA ARG A 34 -0.76 -4.00 -4.56
C ARG A 34 -1.29 -3.55 -3.21
N ILE A 35 -2.60 -3.66 -3.04
CA ILE A 35 -3.27 -3.56 -1.74
C ILE A 35 -4.09 -4.83 -1.57
N GLU A 36 -3.89 -5.52 -0.47
CA GLU A 36 -4.70 -6.67 -0.07
C GLU A 36 -5.70 -6.25 0.98
N ILE A 37 -6.95 -6.63 0.80
CA ILE A 37 -8.04 -6.30 1.73
C ILE A 37 -8.63 -7.58 2.25
N TYR A 38 -8.55 -7.76 3.56
CA TYR A 38 -9.02 -8.93 4.27
C TYR A 38 -10.26 -8.58 5.08
N HIS A 39 -11.22 -9.48 5.06
CA HIS A 39 -12.37 -9.43 5.98
C HIS A 39 -11.99 -10.11 7.28
N ILE A 40 -12.31 -9.48 8.40
CA ILE A 40 -12.06 -10.00 9.74
C ILE A 40 -13.35 -10.60 10.28
N SER A 41 -13.30 -11.84 10.67
CA SER A 41 -14.43 -12.55 11.29
C SER A 41 -13.96 -13.31 12.52
N ALA A 42 -14.90 -13.92 13.24
CA ALA A 42 -14.58 -14.78 14.38
C ALA A 42 -13.74 -16.00 13.99
N GLU A 43 -13.75 -16.37 12.72
CA GLU A 43 -12.99 -17.51 12.18
C GLU A 43 -11.61 -17.12 11.68
N GLY A 44 -11.26 -15.83 11.68
CA GLY A 44 -9.96 -15.31 11.24
C GLY A 44 -10.09 -14.33 10.08
N PHE A 45 -9.03 -14.29 9.25
CA PHE A 45 -8.94 -13.37 8.13
C PHE A 45 -9.20 -14.11 6.83
N SER A 46 -9.98 -13.49 5.93
CA SER A 46 -10.18 -14.00 4.58
C SER A 46 -9.91 -12.91 3.57
N LEU A 47 -9.10 -13.21 2.55
CA LEU A 47 -8.81 -12.27 1.46
C LEU A 47 -10.09 -12.00 0.67
N GLU A 48 -10.47 -10.72 0.58
CA GLU A 48 -11.70 -10.32 -0.11
C GLU A 48 -11.41 -9.61 -1.42
N TYR A 49 -10.46 -8.66 -1.41
CA TYR A 49 -10.07 -7.90 -2.60
C TYR A 49 -8.57 -7.81 -2.74
N VAL A 50 -8.11 -7.80 -3.97
CA VAL A 50 -6.76 -7.37 -4.33
C VAL A 50 -6.90 -6.21 -5.31
N LEU A 51 -6.29 -5.07 -4.96
CA LEU A 51 -6.25 -3.88 -5.80
C LEU A 51 -4.84 -3.72 -6.35
N GLY A 52 -4.72 -3.16 -7.55
CA GLY A 52 -3.45 -3.05 -8.24
C GLY A 52 -3.09 -4.36 -8.93
N ASP A 53 -1.82 -4.73 -8.91
CA ASP A 53 -1.38 -6.01 -9.50
C ASP A 53 -1.75 -7.17 -8.58
N ASP A 54 -2.44 -8.16 -9.13
CA ASP A 54 -2.82 -9.35 -8.38
C ASP A 54 -1.73 -10.41 -8.35
N LYS A 55 -0.64 -10.20 -9.08
CA LYS A 55 0.49 -11.12 -9.15
C LYS A 55 1.72 -10.52 -8.48
N LEU A 56 2.34 -11.30 -7.62
CA LEU A 56 3.66 -10.98 -7.09
C LEU A 56 4.67 -11.22 -8.21
N GLN A 57 5.43 -10.20 -8.57
CA GLN A 57 6.45 -10.31 -9.60
C GLN A 57 7.71 -10.90 -8.98
N GLU A 58 8.17 -12.04 -9.50
CA GLU A 58 9.39 -12.69 -9.01
C GLU A 58 10.62 -11.79 -9.17
N ASP A 59 10.61 -10.93 -10.17
CA ASP A 59 11.70 -10.00 -10.45
C ASP A 59 11.96 -9.03 -9.29
N LEU A 60 10.96 -8.79 -8.45
CA LEU A 60 11.13 -7.93 -7.27
C LEU A 60 12.10 -8.50 -6.26
N TYR A 61 12.23 -9.81 -6.19
CA TYR A 61 13.18 -10.46 -5.30
C TYR A 61 14.63 -10.25 -5.72
N ASN A 62 14.84 -9.94 -6.99
CA ASN A 62 16.15 -9.78 -7.59
C ASN A 62 16.58 -8.33 -7.74
N GLN A 63 15.76 -7.39 -7.27
CA GLN A 63 16.09 -5.98 -7.30
C GLN A 63 17.02 -5.65 -6.13
N ASP A 64 18.29 -5.48 -6.43
CA ASP A 64 19.31 -5.14 -5.43
C ASP A 64 19.57 -3.65 -5.35
N ARG A 65 18.91 -2.83 -6.18
CA ARG A 65 19.18 -1.41 -6.28
C ARG A 65 17.97 -0.60 -5.87
N ASP A 66 18.11 0.17 -4.81
CA ASP A 66 17.07 1.05 -4.31
C ASP A 66 16.63 2.10 -5.34
N ASP A 67 17.56 2.54 -6.20
CA ASP A 67 17.28 3.57 -7.21
C ASP A 67 16.42 3.08 -8.38
N GLU A 68 16.33 1.77 -8.59
CA GLU A 68 15.49 1.17 -9.62
C GLU A 68 14.10 0.83 -9.13
N MET A 69 13.86 0.92 -7.83
CA MET A 69 12.59 0.57 -7.23
C MET A 69 11.57 1.68 -7.41
N ILE A 70 10.34 1.28 -7.63
CA ILE A 70 9.21 2.20 -7.67
C ILE A 70 8.53 2.18 -6.31
N LEU A 71 8.35 3.36 -5.72
CA LEU A 71 7.60 3.54 -4.50
C LEU A 71 6.13 3.65 -4.87
N TYR A 72 5.32 2.68 -4.46
CA TYR A 72 3.89 2.68 -4.74
C TYR A 72 3.08 3.27 -3.60
N TYR A 73 3.00 2.59 -2.47
CA TYR A 73 2.17 3.04 -1.35
C TYR A 73 3.04 3.38 -0.15
N SER A 74 2.83 4.58 0.39
CA SER A 74 3.56 5.03 1.58
C SER A 74 2.75 4.84 2.85
N ASP A 75 1.43 4.83 2.74
CA ASP A 75 0.55 4.69 3.89
C ASP A 75 -0.84 4.23 3.44
N VAL A 76 -1.61 3.74 4.38
CA VAL A 76 -2.99 3.31 4.15
C VAL A 76 -3.80 3.52 5.42
N TYR A 77 -5.06 3.89 5.24
CA TYR A 77 -6.05 3.98 6.32
C TYR A 77 -7.32 3.27 5.87
N CYS A 78 -7.87 2.45 6.75
CA CYS A 78 -9.05 1.64 6.48
C CYS A 78 -10.11 1.89 7.56
N ASN A 79 -11.34 2.13 7.15
CA ASN A 79 -12.50 1.98 8.01
C ASN A 79 -13.42 0.91 7.42
N ASP A 80 -14.63 0.73 7.95
CA ASP A 80 -15.51 -0.33 7.47
C ASP A 80 -16.18 -0.02 6.13
N ASP A 81 -16.05 1.21 5.63
CA ASP A 81 -16.68 1.64 4.38
C ASP A 81 -15.68 1.92 3.28
N TYR A 82 -14.49 2.43 3.61
CA TYR A 82 -13.52 2.93 2.64
C TYR A 82 -12.09 2.55 2.99
N ILE A 83 -11.27 2.49 1.96
CA ILE A 83 -9.81 2.42 2.05
C ILE A 83 -9.24 3.71 1.46
N TYR A 84 -8.36 4.34 2.20
CA TYR A 84 -7.60 5.53 1.76
C TYR A 84 -6.15 5.11 1.63
N ALA A 85 -5.60 5.19 0.44
CA ALA A 85 -4.23 4.75 0.17
C ALA A 85 -3.39 5.91 -0.37
N LEU A 86 -2.27 6.18 0.29
CA LEU A 86 -1.34 7.21 -0.11
C LEU A 86 -0.38 6.63 -1.15
N TYR A 87 -0.55 7.07 -2.40
CA TYR A 87 0.12 6.51 -3.57
C TYR A 87 1.12 7.50 -4.13
N GLN A 88 2.29 7.00 -4.52
CA GLN A 88 3.34 7.79 -5.14
C GLN A 88 3.55 7.39 -6.62
N GLY A 89 3.76 6.11 -6.89
CA GLY A 89 3.92 5.60 -8.25
C GLY A 89 5.16 6.12 -8.96
N ILE A 90 6.24 6.38 -8.23
CA ILE A 90 7.42 7.03 -8.78
C ILE A 90 8.68 6.28 -8.35
N SER A 91 9.71 6.33 -9.20
CA SER A 91 11.02 5.77 -8.87
C SER A 91 11.62 6.45 -7.64
N CYS A 92 12.25 5.67 -6.78
CA CYS A 92 12.88 6.18 -5.55
C CYS A 92 13.94 7.25 -5.83
N LYS A 93 14.59 7.22 -6.98
CA LYS A 93 15.57 8.25 -7.38
C LYS A 93 14.93 9.59 -7.75
N ASP A 94 13.63 9.60 -8.05
CA ASP A 94 12.90 10.79 -8.50
C ASP A 94 11.97 11.34 -7.42
N LEU A 95 12.12 10.91 -6.16
CA LEU A 95 11.25 11.32 -5.06
C LEU A 95 11.19 12.82 -4.83
N SER A 96 12.27 13.53 -5.16
CA SER A 96 12.32 15.01 -4.99
C SER A 96 11.31 15.74 -5.87
N SER A 97 10.84 15.12 -6.96
CA SER A 97 9.85 15.70 -7.86
C SER A 97 8.47 15.05 -7.68
N ALA A 98 8.33 14.13 -6.74
CA ALA A 98 7.11 13.37 -6.57
C ALA A 98 6.01 14.23 -5.94
N ARG A 99 4.79 13.94 -6.35
CA ARG A 99 3.58 14.44 -5.72
C ARG A 99 2.74 13.26 -5.30
N SER A 100 2.24 13.31 -4.07
CA SER A 100 1.39 12.25 -3.55
C SER A 100 -0.04 12.43 -4.02
N HIS A 101 -0.76 11.32 -4.15
CA HIS A 101 -2.20 11.40 -4.21
C HIS A 101 -2.82 10.30 -3.32
N VAL A 102 -4.03 10.54 -2.86
CA VAL A 102 -4.77 9.59 -2.05
C VAL A 102 -5.82 8.94 -2.93
N GLU A 103 -5.71 7.62 -3.09
CA GLU A 103 -6.71 6.81 -3.76
C GLU A 103 -7.76 6.39 -2.73
N ILE A 104 -9.03 6.55 -3.07
CA ILE A 104 -10.14 6.19 -2.19
C ILE A 104 -10.91 5.04 -2.84
N TYR A 105 -11.00 3.93 -2.13
CA TYR A 105 -11.73 2.75 -2.58
C TYR A 105 -12.96 2.53 -1.71
N SER A 106 -14.08 2.21 -2.35
CA SER A 106 -15.28 1.79 -1.65
C SER A 106 -15.23 0.29 -1.40
N LEU A 107 -15.32 -0.13 -0.16
CA LEU A 107 -15.39 -1.56 0.19
C LEU A 107 -16.68 -2.18 -0.32
N LYS A 108 -17.78 -1.44 -0.28
CA LYS A 108 -19.06 -1.91 -0.77
C LYS A 108 -19.07 -2.12 -2.28
N LYS A 109 -18.43 -1.22 -3.03
CA LYS A 109 -18.39 -1.27 -4.49
C LYS A 109 -17.21 -2.08 -5.02
N GLY A 110 -16.19 -2.31 -4.19
CA GLY A 110 -14.98 -3.03 -4.58
C GLY A 110 -14.14 -2.31 -5.62
N LYS A 111 -14.17 -0.99 -5.67
CA LYS A 111 -13.45 -0.22 -6.69
C LYS A 111 -13.02 1.15 -6.19
N ASN A 112 -12.07 1.74 -6.90
CA ASN A 112 -11.65 3.13 -6.71
C ASN A 112 -12.82 4.05 -7.05
N ILE A 113 -13.10 5.00 -6.17
CA ILE A 113 -14.19 5.96 -6.35
C ILE A 113 -13.70 7.40 -6.46
N ASP A 114 -12.50 7.70 -6.01
CA ASP A 114 -11.96 9.05 -6.05
C ASP A 114 -10.44 9.06 -5.87
N ASN A 115 -9.81 10.14 -6.31
CA ASN A 115 -8.39 10.39 -6.11
C ASN A 115 -8.21 11.85 -5.71
N LEU A 116 -7.49 12.08 -4.62
CA LEU A 116 -7.16 13.42 -4.16
C LEU A 116 -5.68 13.67 -4.45
N GLU A 117 -5.42 14.64 -5.33
CA GLU A 117 -4.05 15.03 -5.64
C GLU A 117 -3.53 16.04 -4.62
N LEU A 118 -2.27 15.88 -4.25
CA LEU A 118 -1.59 16.73 -3.29
C LEU A 118 -0.44 17.46 -4.01
N ASP A 119 -0.16 18.69 -3.55
CA ASP A 119 0.89 19.51 -4.16
C ASP A 119 2.28 19.08 -3.76
N GLU A 120 2.41 18.26 -2.74
CA GLU A 120 3.67 17.86 -2.14
C GLU A 120 3.77 16.35 -1.98
N LEU A 121 5.00 15.86 -1.81
CA LEU A 121 5.23 14.50 -1.35
C LEU A 121 4.95 14.46 0.15
N ILE A 122 4.05 13.58 0.57
CA ILE A 122 3.81 13.26 1.97
C ILE A 122 4.03 11.78 2.21
N THR A 123 4.34 11.38 3.43
CA THR A 123 4.69 9.99 3.75
C THR A 123 3.66 9.31 4.64
N ASP A 124 2.83 10.07 5.30
CA ASP A 124 1.74 9.53 6.11
C ASP A 124 0.57 10.52 6.17
N PHE A 125 -0.57 10.05 6.64
CA PHE A 125 -1.77 10.85 6.78
C PHE A 125 -2.69 10.21 7.81
N THR A 126 -3.71 10.97 8.21
CA THR A 126 -4.75 10.44 9.07
C THR A 126 -6.12 10.91 8.59
N VAL A 127 -7.13 10.10 8.79
CA VAL A 127 -8.52 10.42 8.45
C VAL A 127 -9.28 10.67 9.76
N LEU A 128 -9.86 11.86 9.84
CA LEU A 128 -10.63 12.28 11.02
C LEU A 128 -12.12 11.98 10.87
#